data_fbb2196e680e082c5c0d65243ea984c1
#
_entry.id   fbb2196e680e082c5c0d65243ea984c1
#
_cell.length_a   1.000
_cell.length_b   1.000
_cell.length_c   1.000
_cell.angle_alpha   90.00
_cell.angle_beta   90.00
_cell.angle_gamma   90.00
#
_symmetry.space_group_name_H-M   'P 1'
#
loop_
_entity.id
_entity.type
_entity.pdbx_description
1 polymer ?
#
loop_
_entity_poly.entity_id
_entity_poly.type
_entity_poly.pdbx_seq_one_letter_code
_entity_poly.pdbx_strand_id
1 'polypeptide(L)'
;MERHVPPLWTYGDDNNRKLNEQVYITEFIKANQVRCINNQLYSPDGAFEDGRAKQLIIDDIMPYVKSNHGDKAEKLLRSIKTLCYAEPPTPQLDRLHVANGTLTKDENGQFTVFSEDKEFCLNRIPVNYNPDAPNPERFMKYLDDVFQKDDQVTLQQFCGYCLLPTTVLQKALIIIGDGGEGKSVLGAILNGVLGDSNCYNESLSVLQSPFGVANVENKLLFIDDDLSENALKNARTFKNLVTNKTTIQAQKKFVQDNQIKPYVRFICFGNYTLQALYDLSEGFQRRQLIMQAKPKEPDRIDNPFIDREILENEAEGVLLWLLEGLNTLILNHFKIAVSDRTRAQSDSFKQENDSVLMFLNECDGIKIGEGLRAHSSTLYVAYEHFCRDNMLIPLKERSFLSMLKTKGRNLGIKGHTEPFELHTSYGTKRARGFFGISVNDNYININF
;
A
#
# COMPACT_ATOMS: atom_id res chain seq x y z
N MET A 1 24.64 -51.11 -11.07
CA MET A 1 23.77 -50.84 -9.88
C MET A 1 24.57 -49.89 -8.99
N GLU A 2 24.30 -48.62 -9.06
CA GLU A 2 24.85 -47.66 -8.11
C GLU A 2 24.32 -48.01 -6.71
N ARG A 3 25.21 -48.24 -5.75
CA ARG A 3 24.81 -48.43 -4.36
C ARG A 3 24.23 -47.13 -3.85
N HIS A 4 22.93 -47.09 -3.66
CA HIS A 4 22.24 -45.94 -3.07
C HIS A 4 22.80 -45.76 -1.64
N VAL A 5 23.69 -44.79 -1.46
CA VAL A 5 24.20 -44.45 -0.13
C VAL A 5 23.06 -43.81 0.65
N PRO A 6 22.64 -44.39 1.76
CA PRO A 6 21.53 -43.87 2.53
C PRO A 6 21.89 -42.52 3.16
N PRO A 7 20.91 -41.60 3.34
CA PRO A 7 21.13 -40.31 3.96
C PRO A 7 21.73 -40.42 5.36
N LEU A 8 22.61 -39.51 5.73
CA LEU A 8 23.28 -39.45 7.03
C LEU A 8 22.31 -39.40 8.22
N TRP A 9 21.12 -38.87 8.01
CA TRP A 9 20.06 -38.77 9.01
C TRP A 9 19.23 -40.06 9.18
N THR A 10 19.64 -41.15 8.56
CA THR A 10 19.02 -42.48 8.78
C THR A 10 19.99 -43.42 9.49
N TYR A 11 19.43 -44.31 10.30
CA TYR A 11 20.21 -45.35 10.99
C TYR A 11 19.46 -46.67 10.99
N GLY A 12 20.18 -47.80 11.21
CA GLY A 12 19.64 -49.15 11.16
C GLY A 12 19.99 -49.88 9.88
N ASP A 13 19.48 -51.12 9.76
CA ASP A 13 19.75 -52.03 8.62
C ASP A 13 18.83 -51.66 7.44
N ASP A 14 19.20 -52.09 6.23
CA ASP A 14 18.47 -51.74 4.98
C ASP A 14 16.98 -52.11 5.00
N ASN A 15 16.57 -53.10 5.78
CA ASN A 15 15.17 -53.53 5.93
C ASN A 15 14.43 -52.79 7.07
N ASN A 16 15.11 -52.04 7.95
CA ASN A 16 14.50 -51.37 9.09
C ASN A 16 15.22 -50.06 9.45
N ARG A 17 15.34 -49.18 8.46
CA ARG A 17 15.90 -47.84 8.67
C ARG A 17 14.98 -46.98 9.47
N LYS A 18 15.56 -46.19 10.35
CA LYS A 18 14.86 -45.21 11.20
C LYS A 18 15.41 -43.82 10.95
N LEU A 19 14.56 -42.81 11.16
CA LEU A 19 14.89 -41.40 11.07
C LEU A 19 15.60 -40.93 12.36
N ASN A 20 16.78 -40.34 12.23
CA ASN A 20 17.37 -39.51 13.28
C ASN A 20 16.93 -38.08 13.11
N GLU A 21 15.91 -37.65 13.86
CA GLU A 21 15.25 -36.34 13.74
C GLU A 21 16.24 -35.19 13.92
N GLN A 22 17.18 -35.30 14.86
CA GLN A 22 18.15 -34.24 15.14
C GLN A 22 19.11 -34.02 13.97
N VAL A 23 19.65 -35.09 13.42
CA VAL A 23 20.55 -35.03 12.27
C VAL A 23 19.77 -34.51 11.03
N TYR A 24 18.54 -35.02 10.82
CA TYR A 24 17.68 -34.55 9.71
C TYR A 24 17.45 -33.05 9.77
N ILE A 25 17.05 -32.52 10.92
CA ILE A 25 16.78 -31.08 11.08
C ILE A 25 18.04 -30.26 10.77
N THR A 26 19.20 -30.69 11.26
CA THR A 26 20.47 -29.99 11.02
C THR A 26 20.82 -29.97 9.53
N GLU A 27 20.71 -31.13 8.87
CA GLU A 27 20.98 -31.23 7.42
C GLU A 27 19.95 -30.44 6.59
N PHE A 28 18.67 -30.47 6.95
CA PHE A 28 17.62 -29.69 6.26
C PHE A 28 17.94 -28.20 6.34
N ILE A 29 18.26 -27.67 7.53
CA ILE A 29 18.60 -26.26 7.73
C ILE A 29 19.83 -25.90 6.88
N LYS A 30 20.86 -26.73 6.87
CA LYS A 30 22.09 -26.50 6.12
C LYS A 30 21.87 -26.57 4.60
N ALA A 31 21.18 -27.62 4.13
CA ALA A 31 20.95 -27.85 2.71
C ALA A 31 20.10 -26.74 2.08
N ASN A 32 19.07 -26.27 2.79
CA ASN A 32 18.18 -25.24 2.32
C ASN A 32 18.58 -23.82 2.77
N GLN A 33 19.64 -23.68 3.57
CA GLN A 33 20.15 -22.43 4.14
C GLN A 33 19.04 -21.57 4.77
N VAL A 34 18.08 -22.23 5.43
CA VAL A 34 16.90 -21.54 5.96
C VAL A 34 17.17 -20.79 7.27
N ARG A 35 16.49 -19.66 7.42
CA ARG A 35 16.36 -18.89 8.67
C ARG A 35 14.88 -18.67 8.97
N CYS A 36 14.51 -18.75 10.24
CA CYS A 36 13.15 -18.46 10.70
C CYS A 36 13.08 -17.05 11.28
N ILE A 37 12.34 -16.17 10.64
CA ILE A 37 12.14 -14.79 11.07
C ILE A 37 10.64 -14.58 11.26
N ASN A 38 10.22 -14.18 12.47
CA ASN A 38 8.82 -13.97 12.82
C ASN A 38 7.89 -15.15 12.44
N ASN A 39 8.39 -16.38 12.71
CA ASN A 39 7.71 -17.65 12.40
C ASN A 39 7.53 -17.97 10.90
N GLN A 40 8.16 -17.22 9.99
CA GLN A 40 8.26 -17.51 8.56
C GLN A 40 9.67 -17.98 8.22
N LEU A 41 9.78 -19.07 7.43
CA LEU A 41 11.07 -19.49 6.89
C LEU A 41 11.47 -18.65 5.69
N TYR A 42 12.75 -18.37 5.59
CA TYR A 42 13.39 -17.70 4.45
C TYR A 42 14.64 -18.48 4.04
N SER A 43 14.87 -18.58 2.74
CA SER A 43 16.08 -19.12 2.13
C SER A 43 16.78 -18.03 1.31
N PRO A 44 17.95 -18.30 0.70
CA PRO A 44 18.54 -17.38 -0.28
C PRO A 44 17.63 -17.06 -1.47
N ASP A 45 16.66 -17.91 -1.76
CA ASP A 45 15.66 -17.65 -2.82
C ASP A 45 14.44 -16.85 -2.35
N GLY A 46 14.43 -16.36 -1.12
CA GLY A 46 13.35 -15.56 -0.54
C GLY A 46 12.47 -16.33 0.46
N ALA A 47 11.21 -15.96 0.56
CA ALA A 47 10.27 -16.60 1.47
C ALA A 47 10.09 -18.10 1.12
N PHE A 48 10.20 -18.94 2.14
CA PHE A 48 10.10 -20.39 2.03
C PHE A 48 8.82 -20.86 2.69
N GLU A 49 7.80 -21.08 1.87
CA GLU A 49 6.46 -21.37 2.32
C GLU A 49 6.37 -22.67 3.14
N ASP A 50 5.59 -22.65 4.22
CA ASP A 50 5.39 -23.82 5.10
C ASP A 50 4.86 -25.04 4.36
N GLY A 51 3.95 -24.84 3.39
CA GLY A 51 3.43 -25.91 2.56
C GLY A 51 4.52 -26.62 1.76
N ARG A 52 5.40 -25.82 1.12
CA ARG A 52 6.57 -26.35 0.39
C ARG A 52 7.56 -27.04 1.30
N ALA A 53 7.84 -26.44 2.47
CA ALA A 53 8.74 -27.03 3.46
C ALA A 53 8.21 -28.40 3.95
N LYS A 54 6.92 -28.49 4.27
CA LYS A 54 6.27 -29.75 4.67
C LYS A 54 6.34 -30.79 3.57
N GLN A 55 6.08 -30.41 2.31
CA GLN A 55 6.13 -31.34 1.19
C GLN A 55 7.54 -31.91 1.02
N LEU A 56 8.58 -31.07 1.06
CA LEU A 56 9.97 -31.54 1.01
C LEU A 56 10.32 -32.47 2.16
N ILE A 57 9.88 -32.15 3.38
CA ILE A 57 10.08 -33.02 4.54
C ILE A 57 9.39 -34.36 4.33
N ILE A 58 8.16 -34.38 3.82
CA ILE A 58 7.42 -35.63 3.53
C ILE A 58 8.17 -36.45 2.49
N ASP A 59 8.59 -35.86 1.40
CA ASP A 59 9.30 -36.54 0.30
C ASP A 59 10.62 -37.17 0.80
N ASP A 60 11.35 -36.47 1.66
CA ASP A 60 12.58 -36.96 2.26
C ASP A 60 12.34 -38.14 3.20
N ILE A 61 11.33 -38.06 4.08
CA ILE A 61 11.13 -39.05 5.15
C ILE A 61 10.27 -40.24 4.70
N MET A 62 9.47 -40.11 3.64
CA MET A 62 8.54 -41.16 3.20
C MET A 62 9.19 -42.54 3.01
N PRO A 63 10.39 -42.67 2.43
CA PRO A 63 11.06 -43.98 2.30
C PRO A 63 11.43 -44.66 3.63
N TYR A 64 11.50 -43.90 4.73
CA TYR A 64 12.04 -44.36 6.02
C TYR A 64 11.03 -44.35 7.17
N VAL A 65 9.86 -43.75 6.96
CA VAL A 65 8.77 -43.64 7.95
C VAL A 65 7.54 -44.34 7.39
N LYS A 66 6.98 -45.30 8.10
CA LYS A 66 5.91 -46.18 7.60
C LYS A 66 4.51 -45.56 7.61
N SER A 67 4.28 -44.54 8.46
CA SER A 67 2.95 -43.93 8.64
C SER A 67 3.06 -42.55 9.28
N ASN A 68 1.94 -41.81 9.28
CA ASN A 68 1.80 -40.48 9.93
C ASN A 68 2.78 -39.43 9.39
N HIS A 69 3.07 -39.46 8.08
CA HIS A 69 4.03 -38.56 7.45
C HIS A 69 3.68 -37.08 7.67
N GLY A 70 2.39 -36.73 7.60
CA GLY A 70 1.92 -35.35 7.81
C GLY A 70 2.21 -34.81 9.21
N ASP A 71 1.83 -35.58 10.26
CA ASP A 71 2.07 -35.19 11.66
C ASP A 71 3.57 -35.12 11.96
N LYS A 72 4.34 -36.05 11.37
CA LYS A 72 5.78 -36.05 11.50
C LYS A 72 6.43 -34.85 10.86
N ALA A 73 6.02 -34.51 9.66
CA ALA A 73 6.50 -33.32 8.94
C ALA A 73 6.15 -32.01 9.69
N GLU A 74 4.95 -31.92 10.24
CA GLU A 74 4.54 -30.77 11.06
C GLU A 74 5.44 -30.60 12.29
N LYS A 75 5.72 -31.71 13.00
CA LYS A 75 6.61 -31.72 14.17
C LYS A 75 8.03 -31.33 13.80
N LEU A 76 8.57 -31.87 12.70
CA LEU A 76 9.91 -31.57 12.21
C LEU A 76 10.00 -30.09 11.78
N LEU A 77 9.01 -29.58 11.03
CA LEU A 77 8.97 -28.19 10.61
C LEU A 77 8.97 -27.22 11.80
N ARG A 78 8.18 -27.53 12.86
CA ARG A 78 8.19 -26.73 14.09
C ARG A 78 9.56 -26.71 14.74
N SER A 79 10.24 -27.86 14.80
CA SER A 79 11.59 -27.96 15.35
C SER A 79 12.61 -27.22 14.49
N ILE A 80 12.52 -27.33 13.14
CA ILE A 80 13.33 -26.56 12.19
C ILE A 80 13.19 -25.07 12.45
N LYS A 81 11.95 -24.56 12.51
CA LYS A 81 11.69 -23.13 12.77
C LYS A 81 12.29 -22.64 14.08
N THR A 82 12.23 -23.47 15.12
CA THR A 82 12.82 -23.15 16.43
C THR A 82 14.35 -23.10 16.38
N LEU A 83 14.97 -24.05 15.71
CA LEU A 83 16.43 -24.18 15.69
C LEU A 83 17.12 -23.24 14.72
N CYS A 84 16.44 -22.80 13.65
CA CYS A 84 16.97 -21.79 12.71
C CYS A 84 16.43 -20.37 12.96
N TYR A 85 15.94 -20.10 14.17
CA TYR A 85 15.50 -18.76 14.55
C TYR A 85 16.60 -17.72 14.33
N ALA A 86 16.22 -16.58 13.75
CA ALA A 86 17.09 -15.44 13.54
C ALA A 86 16.30 -14.13 13.77
N GLU A 87 16.99 -13.12 14.24
CA GLU A 87 16.43 -11.79 14.35
C GLU A 87 16.14 -11.19 12.97
N PRO A 88 15.07 -10.41 12.82
CA PRO A 88 14.78 -9.71 11.57
C PRO A 88 15.94 -8.82 11.14
N PRO A 89 16.48 -8.97 9.92
CA PRO A 89 17.54 -8.10 9.43
C PRO A 89 16.99 -6.68 9.23
N THR A 90 17.85 -5.69 9.40
CA THR A 90 17.52 -4.32 9.00
C THR A 90 17.27 -4.28 7.48
N PRO A 91 16.19 -3.62 7.00
CA PRO A 91 15.94 -3.47 5.58
C PRO A 91 17.14 -2.84 4.85
N GLN A 92 17.63 -3.51 3.81
CA GLN A 92 18.78 -3.04 3.01
C GLN A 92 18.27 -2.09 1.91
N LEU A 93 18.78 -0.86 1.89
CA LEU A 93 18.40 0.16 0.90
C LEU A 93 19.49 0.37 -0.17
N ASP A 94 20.57 -0.34 -0.06
CA ASP A 94 21.73 -0.31 -0.96
C ASP A 94 21.82 -1.56 -1.84
N ARG A 95 20.91 -2.52 -1.67
CA ARG A 95 20.86 -3.79 -2.37
C ARG A 95 19.48 -4.09 -2.88
N LEU A 96 19.41 -4.71 -4.05
CA LEU A 96 18.19 -5.24 -4.64
C LEU A 96 18.44 -6.69 -5.05
N HIS A 97 17.69 -7.61 -4.49
CA HIS A 97 17.86 -9.04 -4.71
C HIS A 97 16.92 -9.51 -5.81
N VAL A 98 17.50 -10.03 -6.89
CA VAL A 98 16.80 -10.57 -8.07
C VAL A 98 17.01 -12.09 -8.16
N ALA A 99 16.29 -12.76 -9.05
CA ALA A 99 16.31 -14.23 -9.14
C ALA A 99 17.72 -14.80 -9.38
N ASN A 100 18.52 -14.14 -10.20
CA ASN A 100 19.87 -14.60 -10.57
C ASN A 100 21.03 -13.92 -9.82
N GLY A 101 20.74 -13.06 -8.81
CA GLY A 101 21.82 -12.40 -8.07
C GLY A 101 21.40 -11.19 -7.23
N THR A 102 22.30 -10.24 -7.10
CA THR A 102 22.11 -9.01 -6.32
C THR A 102 22.63 -7.80 -7.10
N LEU A 103 21.80 -6.76 -7.17
CA LEU A 103 22.18 -5.43 -7.66
C LEU A 103 22.58 -4.56 -6.48
N THR A 104 23.68 -3.82 -6.62
CA THR A 104 24.15 -2.82 -5.65
C THR A 104 24.27 -1.45 -6.31
N LYS A 105 24.38 -0.42 -5.49
CA LYS A 105 24.51 0.95 -5.95
C LYS A 105 25.92 1.24 -6.46
N ASP A 106 25.98 2.00 -7.54
CA ASP A 106 27.20 2.60 -8.06
C ASP A 106 27.58 3.89 -7.30
N GLU A 107 28.59 4.61 -7.78
CA GLU A 107 29.08 5.87 -7.22
C GLU A 107 28.01 6.99 -7.23
N ASN A 108 27.04 6.92 -8.13
CA ASN A 108 25.92 7.85 -8.25
C ASN A 108 24.71 7.44 -7.40
N GLY A 109 24.81 6.29 -6.71
CA GLY A 109 23.75 5.73 -5.89
C GLY A 109 22.67 4.98 -6.70
N GLN A 110 22.90 4.71 -7.98
CA GLN A 110 21.99 3.98 -8.88
C GLN A 110 22.27 2.48 -8.81
N PHE A 111 21.22 1.65 -8.95
CA PHE A 111 21.33 0.20 -8.97
C PHE A 111 21.79 -0.26 -10.37
N THR A 112 23.08 -0.39 -10.56
CA THR A 112 23.73 -0.74 -11.83
C THR A 112 24.81 -1.79 -11.70
N VAL A 113 25.31 -2.05 -10.49
CA VAL A 113 26.37 -3.03 -10.24
C VAL A 113 25.74 -4.37 -9.91
N PHE A 114 25.92 -5.37 -10.77
CA PHE A 114 25.34 -6.70 -10.61
C PHE A 114 26.39 -7.73 -10.19
N SER A 115 25.99 -8.61 -9.25
CA SER A 115 26.71 -9.83 -8.85
C SER A 115 25.76 -11.02 -8.91
N GLU A 116 26.25 -12.16 -9.41
CA GLU A 116 25.51 -13.42 -9.39
C GLU A 116 25.38 -14.04 -7.99
N ASP A 117 26.04 -13.44 -6.98
CA ASP A 117 25.94 -13.91 -5.61
C ASP A 117 24.54 -13.69 -5.05
N LYS A 118 23.92 -14.76 -4.59
CA LYS A 118 22.62 -14.74 -3.92
C LYS A 118 22.82 -14.56 -2.43
N GLU A 119 22.75 -13.33 -1.96
CA GLU A 119 22.76 -13.03 -0.53
C GLU A 119 21.40 -13.35 0.10
N PHE A 120 21.38 -13.67 1.39
CA PHE A 120 20.16 -13.86 2.15
C PHE A 120 19.37 -12.55 2.22
N CYS A 121 18.06 -12.61 1.91
CA CYS A 121 17.17 -11.45 1.92
C CYS A 121 15.74 -11.86 2.30
N LEU A 122 14.94 -10.87 2.73
CA LEU A 122 13.51 -11.05 2.96
C LEU A 122 12.70 -10.89 1.67
N ASN A 123 13.19 -10.04 0.75
CA ASN A 123 12.49 -9.69 -0.47
C ASN A 123 13.38 -9.98 -1.68
N ARG A 124 13.20 -11.13 -2.29
CA ARG A 124 13.81 -11.47 -3.59
C ARG A 124 12.78 -11.30 -4.70
N ILE A 125 13.15 -10.57 -5.72
CA ILE A 125 12.34 -10.42 -6.94
C ILE A 125 12.54 -11.69 -7.78
N PRO A 126 11.48 -12.42 -8.16
CA PRO A 126 11.60 -13.70 -8.85
C PRO A 126 11.90 -13.58 -10.34
N VAL A 127 12.36 -12.43 -10.80
CA VAL A 127 12.74 -12.14 -12.19
C VAL A 127 14.26 -11.98 -12.26
N ASN A 128 14.88 -12.51 -13.32
CA ASN A 128 16.30 -12.33 -13.57
C ASN A 128 16.61 -10.88 -13.97
N TYR A 129 17.71 -10.37 -13.49
CA TYR A 129 18.30 -9.17 -14.06
C TYR A 129 19.08 -9.54 -15.32
N ASN A 130 18.68 -8.95 -16.43
CA ASN A 130 19.33 -9.07 -17.72
C ASN A 130 19.46 -7.66 -18.33
N PRO A 131 20.65 -7.05 -18.32
CA PRO A 131 20.82 -5.68 -18.84
C PRO A 131 20.54 -5.57 -20.35
N ASP A 132 20.60 -6.69 -21.08
CA ASP A 132 20.35 -6.76 -22.53
C ASP A 132 18.93 -7.25 -22.84
N ALA A 133 18.03 -7.30 -21.84
CA ALA A 133 16.64 -7.71 -22.08
C ALA A 133 15.99 -6.78 -23.12
N PRO A 134 15.21 -7.33 -24.06
CA PRO A 134 14.53 -6.54 -25.06
C PRO A 134 13.52 -5.56 -24.41
N ASN A 135 13.26 -4.45 -25.11
CA ASN A 135 12.22 -3.53 -24.68
C ASN A 135 10.88 -4.26 -24.56
N PRO A 136 10.14 -4.12 -23.46
CA PRO A 136 8.86 -4.81 -23.22
C PRO A 136 7.74 -4.16 -24.03
N GLU A 137 7.66 -4.46 -25.32
CA GLU A 137 6.79 -3.77 -26.29
C GLU A 137 5.30 -3.87 -25.95
N ARG A 138 4.83 -5.07 -25.51
CA ARG A 138 3.43 -5.25 -25.10
C ARG A 138 3.10 -4.47 -23.84
N PHE A 139 4.02 -4.48 -22.87
CA PHE A 139 3.87 -3.70 -21.65
C PHE A 139 3.84 -2.20 -21.95
N MET A 140 4.75 -1.71 -22.79
CA MET A 140 4.77 -0.29 -23.18
C MET A 140 3.50 0.11 -23.94
N LYS A 141 3.01 -0.73 -24.83
CA LYS A 141 1.74 -0.51 -25.50
C LYS A 141 0.58 -0.49 -24.51
N TYR A 142 0.54 -1.45 -23.58
CA TYR A 142 -0.45 -1.46 -22.50
C TYR A 142 -0.44 -0.15 -21.71
N LEU A 143 0.73 0.36 -21.34
CA LEU A 143 0.85 1.65 -20.66
C LEU A 143 0.31 2.81 -21.51
N ASP A 144 0.59 2.81 -22.80
CA ASP A 144 0.10 3.83 -23.74
C ASP A 144 -1.43 3.77 -23.92
N ASP A 145 -2.02 2.59 -23.85
CA ASP A 145 -3.45 2.39 -23.96
C ASP A 145 -4.21 2.83 -22.69
N VAL A 146 -3.60 2.71 -21.52
CA VAL A 146 -4.28 2.91 -20.21
C VAL A 146 -3.91 4.24 -19.55
N PHE A 147 -2.69 4.74 -19.75
CA PHE A 147 -2.17 5.91 -19.06
C PHE A 147 -1.76 7.03 -19.99
N GLN A 148 -2.00 8.29 -19.59
CA GLN A 148 -1.51 9.44 -20.34
C GLN A 148 0.01 9.47 -20.32
N LYS A 149 0.61 9.89 -21.44
CA LYS A 149 2.08 9.88 -21.62
C LYS A 149 2.80 10.67 -20.52
N ASP A 150 2.24 11.82 -20.13
CA ASP A 150 2.80 12.69 -19.10
C ASP A 150 2.78 12.04 -17.70
N ASP A 151 1.80 11.15 -17.45
CA ASP A 151 1.65 10.45 -16.17
C ASP A 151 2.58 9.22 -16.08
N GLN A 152 3.06 8.69 -17.19
CA GLN A 152 3.87 7.46 -17.22
C GLN A 152 5.19 7.61 -16.46
N VAL A 153 5.79 8.80 -16.46
CA VAL A 153 7.02 9.06 -15.67
C VAL A 153 6.73 8.95 -14.16
N THR A 154 5.62 9.54 -13.71
CA THR A 154 5.16 9.42 -12.32
C THR A 154 4.92 7.96 -11.95
N LEU A 155 4.24 7.22 -12.84
CA LEU A 155 3.92 5.82 -12.67
C LEU A 155 5.19 4.97 -12.60
N GLN A 156 6.13 5.14 -13.52
CA GLN A 156 7.40 4.44 -13.59
C GLN A 156 8.22 4.63 -12.30
N GLN A 157 8.34 5.87 -11.83
CA GLN A 157 9.04 6.19 -10.60
C GLN A 157 8.37 5.56 -9.36
N PHE A 158 7.04 5.59 -9.29
CA PHE A 158 6.31 4.98 -8.18
C PHE A 158 6.41 3.45 -8.19
N CYS A 159 6.25 2.82 -9.35
CA CYS A 159 6.39 1.38 -9.50
C CYS A 159 7.84 0.92 -9.22
N GLY A 160 8.84 1.64 -9.72
CA GLY A 160 10.25 1.39 -9.39
C GLY A 160 10.58 1.55 -7.92
N TYR A 161 9.99 2.54 -7.26
CA TYR A 161 10.10 2.70 -5.80
C TYR A 161 9.61 1.47 -5.02
N CYS A 162 8.66 0.70 -5.57
CA CYS A 162 8.18 -0.53 -4.96
C CYS A 162 9.23 -1.66 -4.91
N LEU A 163 10.36 -1.54 -5.57
CA LEU A 163 11.47 -2.49 -5.46
C LEU A 163 12.22 -2.39 -4.11
N LEU A 164 12.22 -1.23 -3.43
CA LEU A 164 12.98 -1.02 -2.20
C LEU A 164 12.11 -1.15 -0.94
N PRO A 165 12.62 -1.71 0.17
CA PRO A 165 11.90 -1.82 1.44
C PRO A 165 11.89 -0.49 2.23
N THR A 166 11.26 0.56 1.68
CA THR A 166 11.20 1.89 2.30
C THR A 166 9.89 2.61 2.01
N THR A 167 9.51 3.53 2.89
CA THR A 167 8.33 4.41 2.74
C THR A 167 8.72 5.89 2.64
N VAL A 168 9.92 6.18 2.15
CA VAL A 168 10.49 7.56 2.13
C VAL A 168 9.61 8.57 1.38
N LEU A 169 8.91 8.17 0.33
CA LEU A 169 7.97 9.04 -0.41
C LEU A 169 6.74 9.42 0.41
N GLN A 170 6.36 8.62 1.38
CA GLN A 170 5.14 8.80 2.18
C GLN A 170 3.89 8.98 1.32
N LYS A 171 3.80 8.23 0.22
CA LYS A 171 2.72 8.28 -0.76
C LYS A 171 2.14 6.89 -1.00
N ALA A 172 0.84 6.85 -1.27
CA ALA A 172 0.13 5.75 -1.88
C ALA A 172 -0.36 6.19 -3.26
N LEU A 173 -0.29 5.32 -4.24
CA LEU A 173 -0.80 5.57 -5.59
C LEU A 173 -2.24 5.06 -5.69
N ILE A 174 -3.15 5.95 -6.05
CA ILE A 174 -4.56 5.65 -6.29
C ILE A 174 -4.82 5.90 -7.77
N ILE A 175 -5.20 4.84 -8.48
CA ILE A 175 -5.50 4.91 -9.91
C ILE A 175 -7.01 4.76 -10.08
N ILE A 176 -7.63 5.80 -10.61
CA ILE A 176 -9.09 5.87 -10.79
C ILE A 176 -9.48 5.85 -12.26
N GLY A 177 -10.71 5.43 -12.54
CA GLY A 177 -11.32 5.41 -13.88
C GLY A 177 -12.73 4.88 -13.84
N ASP A 178 -13.45 4.95 -14.97
CA ASP A 178 -14.88 4.63 -15.04
C ASP A 178 -15.19 3.13 -15.06
N GLY A 179 -14.16 2.29 -15.26
CA GLY A 179 -14.27 0.83 -15.37
C GLY A 179 -13.96 0.32 -16.80
N GLY A 180 -13.29 -0.83 -16.89
CA GLY A 180 -12.96 -1.47 -18.16
C GLY A 180 -11.74 -0.90 -18.90
N GLU A 181 -11.00 0.08 -18.34
CA GLU A 181 -9.78 0.64 -18.95
C GLU A 181 -8.59 -0.32 -18.89
N GLY A 182 -8.63 -1.31 -17.99
CA GLY A 182 -7.51 -2.24 -17.77
C GLY A 182 -6.57 -1.82 -16.64
N LYS A 183 -6.99 -0.97 -15.72
CA LYS A 183 -6.19 -0.50 -14.56
C LYS A 183 -5.60 -1.63 -13.72
N SER A 184 -6.42 -2.62 -13.36
CA SER A 184 -6.05 -3.74 -12.49
C SER A 184 -4.98 -4.66 -13.10
N VAL A 185 -4.83 -4.64 -14.44
CA VAL A 185 -3.77 -5.39 -15.15
C VAL A 185 -2.37 -4.94 -14.67
N LEU A 186 -2.18 -3.65 -14.37
CA LEU A 186 -0.92 -3.18 -13.78
C LEU A 186 -0.64 -3.84 -12.44
N GLY A 187 -1.66 -4.01 -11.61
CA GLY A 187 -1.54 -4.70 -10.33
C GLY A 187 -1.08 -6.15 -10.50
N ALA A 188 -1.68 -6.88 -11.46
CA ALA A 188 -1.31 -8.26 -11.78
C ALA A 188 0.14 -8.36 -12.30
N ILE A 189 0.55 -7.47 -13.21
CA ILE A 189 1.94 -7.42 -13.71
C ILE A 189 2.93 -7.13 -12.58
N LEU A 190 2.66 -6.12 -11.75
CA LEU A 190 3.54 -5.79 -10.62
C LEU A 190 3.61 -6.92 -9.61
N ASN A 191 2.49 -7.60 -9.33
CA ASN A 191 2.48 -8.78 -8.47
C ASN A 191 3.37 -9.90 -9.04
N GLY A 192 3.26 -10.17 -10.34
CA GLY A 192 4.08 -11.19 -11.00
C GLY A 192 5.58 -10.85 -11.00
N VAL A 193 5.94 -9.61 -11.31
CA VAL A 193 7.35 -9.18 -11.33
C VAL A 193 7.95 -9.11 -9.94
N LEU A 194 7.23 -8.53 -8.96
CA LEU A 194 7.70 -8.44 -7.57
C LEU A 194 7.67 -9.80 -6.85
N GLY A 195 6.73 -10.67 -7.25
CA GLY A 195 6.48 -11.98 -6.66
C GLY A 195 5.44 -11.97 -5.54
N ASP A 196 4.61 -13.01 -5.47
CA ASP A 196 3.51 -13.16 -4.51
C ASP A 196 3.98 -13.05 -3.05
N SER A 197 5.18 -13.56 -2.75
CA SER A 197 5.75 -13.47 -1.40
C SER A 197 6.03 -12.02 -0.96
N ASN A 198 6.25 -11.11 -1.90
CA ASN A 198 6.55 -9.70 -1.67
C ASN A 198 5.30 -8.80 -1.75
N CYS A 199 4.18 -9.32 -2.24
CA CYS A 199 2.93 -8.59 -2.40
C CYS A 199 1.86 -9.07 -1.40
N TYR A 200 0.87 -8.21 -1.15
CA TYR A 200 -0.34 -8.55 -0.43
C TYR A 200 -1.54 -7.97 -1.19
N ASN A 201 -2.32 -8.88 -1.79
CA ASN A 201 -3.47 -8.54 -2.63
C ASN A 201 -4.72 -8.70 -1.79
N GLU A 202 -5.34 -7.59 -1.39
CA GLU A 202 -6.55 -7.61 -0.56
C GLU A 202 -7.19 -6.22 -0.52
N SER A 203 -8.44 -6.12 -0.11
CA SER A 203 -9.08 -4.83 0.11
C SER A 203 -8.42 -4.04 1.26
N LEU A 204 -8.27 -2.73 1.12
CA LEU A 204 -7.76 -1.84 2.18
C LEU A 204 -8.56 -1.95 3.49
N SER A 205 -9.80 -2.41 3.43
CA SER A 205 -10.64 -2.61 4.60
C SER A 205 -10.05 -3.58 5.62
N VAL A 206 -9.22 -4.54 5.20
CA VAL A 206 -8.55 -5.50 6.11
C VAL A 206 -7.62 -4.81 7.10
N LEU A 207 -7.08 -3.64 6.76
CA LEU A 207 -6.20 -2.85 7.62
C LEU A 207 -6.92 -2.20 8.81
N GLN A 208 -8.26 -2.32 8.88
CA GLN A 208 -9.03 -1.95 10.07
C GLN A 208 -8.87 -2.96 11.21
N SER A 209 -8.36 -4.16 10.91
CA SER A 209 -8.09 -5.24 11.85
C SER A 209 -6.59 -5.38 12.14
N PRO A 210 -6.18 -5.58 13.40
CA PRO A 210 -4.79 -5.87 13.74
C PRO A 210 -4.23 -7.13 13.05
N PHE A 211 -5.10 -8.10 12.71
CA PHE A 211 -4.72 -9.29 11.94
C PHE A 211 -4.39 -8.95 10.49
N GLY A 212 -5.17 -8.08 9.85
CA GLY A 212 -4.87 -7.61 8.48
C GLY A 212 -3.57 -6.81 8.43
N VAL A 213 -3.31 -6.00 9.47
CA VAL A 213 -2.05 -5.26 9.61
C VAL A 213 -0.85 -6.20 9.71
N ALA A 214 -0.98 -7.36 10.36
CA ALA A 214 0.11 -8.33 10.47
C ALA A 214 0.55 -8.90 9.12
N ASN A 215 -0.35 -9.00 8.14
CA ASN A 215 -0.07 -9.57 6.83
C ASN A 215 0.77 -8.66 5.92
N VAL A 216 0.92 -7.37 6.26
CA VAL A 216 1.79 -6.44 5.50
C VAL A 216 3.25 -6.44 6.00
N GLU A 217 3.56 -7.24 7.02
CA GLU A 217 4.94 -7.39 7.49
C GLU A 217 5.83 -7.98 6.39
N ASN A 218 6.98 -7.37 6.16
CA ASN A 218 7.94 -7.74 5.12
C ASN A 218 7.40 -7.72 3.69
N LYS A 219 6.23 -7.11 3.45
CA LYS A 219 5.70 -6.94 2.09
C LYS A 219 6.24 -5.65 1.45
N LEU A 220 6.55 -5.75 0.16
CA LEU A 220 6.96 -4.61 -0.66
C LEU A 220 5.75 -3.82 -1.16
N LEU A 221 4.69 -4.49 -1.55
CA LEU A 221 3.53 -3.88 -2.18
C LEU A 221 2.21 -4.42 -1.62
N PHE A 222 1.28 -3.53 -1.33
CA PHE A 222 -0.13 -3.81 -1.11
C PHE A 222 -0.90 -3.40 -2.35
N ILE A 223 -1.73 -4.30 -2.86
CA ILE A 223 -2.56 -4.06 -4.05
C ILE A 223 -4.02 -4.21 -3.63
N ASP A 224 -4.82 -3.17 -3.86
CA ASP A 224 -6.27 -3.20 -3.78
C ASP A 224 -6.80 -2.96 -5.20
N ASP A 225 -7.40 -3.96 -5.81
CA ASP A 225 -7.86 -3.94 -7.21
C ASP A 225 -9.32 -3.47 -7.37
N ASP A 226 -10.04 -3.32 -6.26
CA ASP A 226 -11.43 -2.82 -6.23
C ASP A 226 -11.65 -1.87 -5.04
N LEU A 227 -10.95 -0.75 -5.09
CA LEU A 227 -11.01 0.24 -4.03
C LEU A 227 -12.42 0.78 -3.84
N SER A 228 -13.02 0.49 -2.71
CA SER A 228 -14.30 1.08 -2.33
C SER A 228 -14.11 2.50 -1.80
N GLU A 229 -15.08 3.38 -2.07
CA GLU A 229 -15.05 4.78 -1.63
C GLU A 229 -14.79 4.92 -0.11
N ASN A 230 -15.42 4.08 0.68
CA ASN A 230 -15.35 4.07 2.15
C ASN A 230 -14.52 2.91 2.71
N ALA A 231 -13.44 2.52 2.03
CA ALA A 231 -12.56 1.41 2.45
C ALA A 231 -12.00 1.61 3.87
N LEU A 232 -11.84 2.85 4.32
CA LEU A 232 -11.27 3.19 5.61
C LEU A 232 -12.29 3.90 6.50
N LYS A 233 -12.72 3.26 7.59
CA LYS A 233 -13.46 3.94 8.67
C LYS A 233 -12.56 4.96 9.40
N ASN A 234 -11.27 4.67 9.53
CA ASN A 234 -10.29 5.52 10.16
C ASN A 234 -8.96 5.47 9.39
N ALA A 235 -8.50 6.64 8.95
CA ALA A 235 -7.25 6.76 8.19
C ALA A 235 -5.97 6.60 9.04
N ARG A 236 -6.05 6.46 10.37
CA ARG A 236 -4.87 6.45 11.25
C ARG A 236 -3.90 5.31 10.88
N THR A 237 -4.40 4.08 10.75
CA THR A 237 -3.57 2.93 10.40
C THR A 237 -2.93 3.09 9.04
N PHE A 238 -3.71 3.49 8.03
CA PHE A 238 -3.19 3.78 6.69
C PHE A 238 -2.10 4.87 6.71
N LYS A 239 -2.35 6.00 7.39
CA LYS A 239 -1.34 7.08 7.52
C LYS A 239 -0.06 6.59 8.17
N ASN A 240 -0.17 5.75 9.19
CA ASN A 240 1.00 5.18 9.87
C ASN A 240 1.78 4.23 8.95
N LEU A 241 1.09 3.36 8.22
CA LEU A 241 1.70 2.43 7.26
C LEU A 241 2.42 3.17 6.14
N VAL A 242 1.77 4.18 5.54
CA VAL A 242 2.37 4.98 4.45
C VAL A 242 3.60 5.76 4.90
N THR A 243 3.70 6.16 6.19
CA THR A 243 4.83 6.96 6.70
C THR A 243 5.89 6.15 7.43
N ASN A 244 5.54 5.00 7.98
CA ASN A 244 6.40 4.10 8.75
C ASN A 244 7.32 4.83 9.78
N LYS A 245 6.79 5.84 10.47
CA LYS A 245 7.57 6.58 11.49
C LYS A 245 7.65 5.86 12.83
N THR A 246 6.68 4.98 13.10
CA THR A 246 6.53 4.27 14.37
C THR A 246 6.19 2.83 14.14
N THR A 247 6.52 1.96 15.10
CA THR A 247 6.02 0.59 15.11
C THR A 247 4.50 0.58 15.23
N ILE A 248 3.86 -0.42 14.62
CA ILE A 248 2.41 -0.59 14.59
C ILE A 248 2.09 -1.92 15.28
N GLN A 249 1.08 -1.89 16.16
CA GLN A 249 0.56 -3.12 16.74
C GLN A 249 -0.10 -3.99 15.66
N ALA A 250 0.32 -5.26 15.64
CA ALA A 250 -0.19 -6.28 14.75
C ALA A 250 -0.47 -7.55 15.57
N GLN A 251 -1.47 -8.32 15.16
CA GLN A 251 -1.79 -9.58 15.84
C GLN A 251 -1.59 -10.75 14.89
N LYS A 252 -0.76 -11.70 15.30
CA LYS A 252 -0.65 -13.01 14.65
C LYS A 252 -1.27 -14.06 15.56
N LYS A 253 -1.91 -15.08 14.99
CA LYS A 253 -2.41 -16.22 15.78
C LYS A 253 -1.26 -16.81 16.60
N PHE A 254 -1.50 -16.99 17.90
CA PHE A 254 -0.56 -17.58 18.85
C PHE A 254 0.71 -16.76 19.16
N VAL A 255 0.77 -15.49 18.77
CA VAL A 255 1.86 -14.57 19.13
C VAL A 255 1.27 -13.40 19.89
N GLN A 256 1.73 -13.19 21.15
CA GLN A 256 1.32 -12.04 21.96
C GLN A 256 2.11 -10.80 21.52
N ASP A 257 1.42 -9.63 21.46
CA ASP A 257 1.99 -8.29 21.30
C ASP A 257 3.09 -8.15 20.24
N ASN A 258 2.75 -8.49 18.98
CA ASN A 258 3.69 -8.28 17.88
C ASN A 258 3.65 -6.80 17.43
N GLN A 259 4.79 -6.11 17.54
CA GLN A 259 4.99 -4.80 16.95
C GLN A 259 5.79 -4.95 15.67
N ILE A 260 5.22 -4.51 14.57
CA ILE A 260 5.87 -4.54 13.26
C ILE A 260 6.29 -3.14 12.80
N LYS A 261 7.30 -3.08 11.96
CA LYS A 261 7.74 -1.86 11.27
C LYS A 261 7.67 -2.10 9.76
N PRO A 262 6.46 -2.09 9.18
CA PRO A 262 6.26 -2.44 7.78
C PRO A 262 6.76 -1.33 6.87
N TYR A 263 7.27 -1.72 5.70
CA TYR A 263 7.72 -0.82 4.64
C TYR A 263 6.88 -0.94 3.37
N VAL A 264 5.67 -1.43 3.51
CA VAL A 264 4.74 -1.68 2.40
C VAL A 264 4.34 -0.37 1.70
N ARG A 265 4.29 -0.39 0.37
CA ARG A 265 3.70 0.67 -0.46
C ARG A 265 2.31 0.24 -0.88
N PHE A 266 1.49 1.21 -1.30
CA PHE A 266 0.10 0.96 -1.66
C PHE A 266 -0.14 1.41 -3.09
N ILE A 267 -0.69 0.51 -3.91
CA ILE A 267 -1.32 0.82 -5.19
C ILE A 267 -2.77 0.34 -5.09
N CYS A 268 -3.70 1.24 -5.34
CA CYS A 268 -5.11 0.93 -5.27
C CYS A 268 -5.80 1.34 -6.58
N PHE A 269 -6.67 0.50 -7.07
CA PHE A 269 -7.45 0.71 -8.28
C PHE A 269 -8.92 0.82 -7.94
N GLY A 270 -9.60 1.81 -8.51
CA GLY A 270 -11.03 1.99 -8.25
C GLY A 270 -11.69 2.97 -9.18
N ASN A 271 -12.97 3.18 -8.96
CA ASN A 271 -13.75 4.18 -9.68
C ASN A 271 -13.85 5.50 -8.90
N TYR A 272 -13.41 5.48 -7.65
CA TYR A 272 -13.48 6.60 -6.72
C TYR A 272 -12.14 6.83 -6.04
N THR A 273 -11.96 8.04 -5.51
CA THR A 273 -10.82 8.34 -4.66
C THR A 273 -10.99 7.73 -3.27
N LEU A 274 -9.88 7.39 -2.62
CA LEU A 274 -9.92 6.88 -1.26
C LEU A 274 -10.39 7.96 -0.29
N GLN A 275 -11.50 7.72 0.36
CA GLN A 275 -12.02 8.53 1.44
C GLN A 275 -11.90 7.80 2.78
N ALA A 276 -11.78 8.57 3.85
CA ALA A 276 -11.91 8.06 5.19
C ALA A 276 -13.08 8.78 5.87
N LEU A 277 -14.07 8.02 6.34
CA LEU A 277 -15.33 8.52 6.91
C LEU A 277 -15.15 9.63 7.97
N TYR A 278 -14.01 9.67 8.66
CA TYR A 278 -13.76 10.59 9.77
C TYR A 278 -12.44 11.36 9.66
N ASP A 279 -11.75 11.32 8.53
CA ASP A 279 -10.43 11.96 8.39
C ASP A 279 -10.26 12.65 7.04
N LEU A 280 -10.69 13.90 6.99
CA LEU A 280 -10.45 14.81 5.85
C LEU A 280 -9.20 15.69 6.08
N SER A 281 -8.27 15.26 6.97
CA SER A 281 -7.10 16.07 7.26
C SER A 281 -6.19 16.19 6.04
N GLU A 282 -5.57 17.37 5.88
CA GLU A 282 -4.52 17.60 4.89
C GLU A 282 -3.43 16.50 4.95
N GLY A 283 -3.17 15.98 6.17
CA GLY A 283 -2.26 14.88 6.40
C GLY A 283 -2.66 13.57 5.70
N PHE A 284 -3.95 13.28 5.54
CA PHE A 284 -4.45 12.12 4.80
C PHE A 284 -4.40 12.37 3.29
N GLN A 285 -4.89 13.52 2.86
CA GLN A 285 -4.94 13.88 1.44
C GLN A 285 -3.56 13.96 0.79
N ARG A 286 -2.58 14.60 1.46
CA ARG A 286 -1.21 14.74 0.92
C ARG A 286 -0.48 13.41 0.72
N ARG A 287 -0.95 12.31 1.32
CA ARG A 287 -0.36 10.98 1.17
C ARG A 287 -0.89 10.21 -0.03
N GLN A 288 -1.92 10.72 -0.67
CA GLN A 288 -2.46 10.15 -1.88
C GLN A 288 -1.83 10.81 -3.11
N LEU A 289 -1.41 10.00 -4.06
CA LEU A 289 -1.03 10.38 -5.40
C LEU A 289 -2.14 9.84 -6.30
N ILE A 290 -2.99 10.72 -6.82
CA ILE A 290 -4.20 10.32 -7.55
C ILE A 290 -3.92 10.47 -9.05
N MET A 291 -4.05 9.37 -9.78
CA MET A 291 -3.85 9.29 -11.22
C MET A 291 -5.11 8.77 -11.87
N GLN A 292 -5.52 9.37 -12.98
CA GLN A 292 -6.67 8.92 -13.76
C GLN A 292 -6.23 8.11 -14.97
N ALA A 293 -6.80 6.92 -15.12
CA ALA A 293 -6.66 6.14 -16.33
C ALA A 293 -7.32 6.86 -17.53
N LYS A 294 -6.85 6.58 -18.74
CA LYS A 294 -7.52 7.02 -19.95
C LYS A 294 -8.87 6.33 -20.08
N PRO A 295 -9.91 7.02 -20.54
CA PRO A 295 -11.11 6.36 -21.00
C PRO A 295 -10.77 5.28 -22.04
N LYS A 296 -11.46 4.15 -21.97
CA LYS A 296 -11.25 3.08 -22.95
C LYS A 296 -11.71 3.57 -24.34
N GLU A 297 -10.81 3.43 -25.33
CA GLU A 297 -11.19 3.70 -26.71
C GLU A 297 -12.28 2.71 -27.18
N PRO A 298 -13.34 3.19 -27.87
CA PRO A 298 -14.48 2.37 -28.24
C PRO A 298 -14.11 1.11 -29.07
N ASP A 299 -13.07 1.24 -29.91
CA ASP A 299 -12.64 0.18 -30.83
C ASP A 299 -11.51 -0.69 -30.24
N ARG A 300 -11.07 -0.44 -29.00
CA ARG A 300 -10.04 -1.24 -28.34
C ARG A 300 -10.54 -2.64 -28.02
N ILE A 301 -9.91 -3.64 -28.62
CA ILE A 301 -10.14 -5.05 -28.32
C ILE A 301 -9.28 -5.42 -27.11
N ASP A 302 -9.93 -5.86 -26.02
CA ASP A 302 -9.22 -6.30 -24.83
C ASP A 302 -8.61 -7.68 -25.04
N ASN A 303 -7.36 -7.84 -24.61
CA ASN A 303 -6.74 -9.15 -24.46
C ASN A 303 -6.87 -9.59 -23.00
N PRO A 304 -7.69 -10.59 -22.67
CA PRO A 304 -7.90 -11.04 -21.29
C PRO A 304 -6.69 -11.74 -20.67
N PHE A 305 -5.65 -12.00 -21.45
CA PHE A 305 -4.41 -12.68 -21.03
C PHE A 305 -3.18 -11.79 -21.12
N ILE A 306 -3.35 -10.48 -21.28
CA ILE A 306 -2.25 -9.54 -21.52
C ILE A 306 -1.22 -9.52 -20.39
N ASP A 307 -1.68 -9.60 -19.13
CA ASP A 307 -0.83 -9.69 -17.94
C ASP A 307 0.06 -10.94 -17.99
N ARG A 308 -0.53 -12.09 -18.31
CA ARG A 308 0.18 -13.36 -18.42
C ARG A 308 1.19 -13.35 -19.56
N GLU A 309 0.78 -12.86 -20.74
CA GLU A 309 1.68 -12.76 -21.90
C GLU A 309 2.88 -11.84 -21.63
N ILE A 310 2.66 -10.72 -20.91
CA ILE A 310 3.74 -9.81 -20.49
C ILE A 310 4.67 -10.52 -19.50
N LEU A 311 4.12 -11.18 -18.50
CA LEU A 311 4.93 -11.88 -17.49
C LEU A 311 5.73 -13.05 -18.04
N GLU A 312 5.17 -13.80 -18.99
CA GLU A 312 5.85 -14.93 -19.61
C GLU A 312 6.97 -14.51 -20.57
N ASN A 313 6.82 -13.38 -21.27
CA ASN A 313 7.70 -13.02 -22.38
C ASN A 313 8.53 -11.75 -22.15
N GLU A 314 8.10 -10.87 -21.24
CA GLU A 314 8.68 -9.53 -21.10
C GLU A 314 9.05 -9.16 -19.66
N ALA A 315 8.97 -10.09 -18.69
CA ALA A 315 9.21 -9.80 -17.29
C ALA A 315 10.58 -9.14 -17.00
N GLU A 316 11.66 -9.58 -17.68
CA GLU A 316 13.00 -9.00 -17.54
C GLU A 316 13.02 -7.54 -18.05
N GLY A 317 12.39 -7.25 -19.17
CA GLY A 317 12.23 -5.89 -19.70
C GLY A 317 11.40 -4.99 -18.79
N VAL A 318 10.31 -5.53 -18.18
CA VAL A 318 9.51 -4.80 -17.18
C VAL A 318 10.35 -4.51 -15.93
N LEU A 319 11.18 -5.45 -15.48
CA LEU A 319 12.10 -5.21 -14.36
C LEU A 319 13.10 -4.08 -14.68
N LEU A 320 13.64 -4.02 -15.90
CA LEU A 320 14.51 -2.91 -16.32
C LEU A 320 13.75 -1.57 -16.31
N TRP A 321 12.51 -1.55 -16.79
CA TRP A 321 11.66 -0.36 -16.73
C TRP A 321 11.42 0.13 -15.29
N LEU A 322 11.19 -0.80 -14.35
CA LEU A 322 11.07 -0.48 -12.92
C LEU A 322 12.39 0.06 -12.35
N LEU A 323 13.53 -0.54 -12.71
CA LEU A 323 14.85 -0.11 -12.25
C LEU A 323 15.18 1.29 -12.76
N GLU A 324 14.85 1.61 -14.02
CA GLU A 324 15.02 2.95 -14.58
C GLU A 324 14.22 3.99 -13.79
N GLY A 325 12.95 3.68 -13.47
CA GLY A 325 12.10 4.53 -12.64
C GLY A 325 12.68 4.75 -11.24
N LEU A 326 13.19 3.69 -10.60
CA LEU A 326 13.86 3.76 -9.31
C LEU A 326 15.13 4.62 -9.38
N ASN A 327 15.99 4.37 -10.34
CA ASN A 327 17.24 5.10 -10.50
C ASN A 327 17.01 6.59 -10.78
N THR A 328 16.02 6.92 -11.62
CA THR A 328 15.60 8.31 -11.86
C THR A 328 15.09 8.97 -10.57
N LEU A 329 14.30 8.24 -9.76
CA LEU A 329 13.81 8.73 -8.48
C LEU A 329 14.94 8.98 -7.47
N ILE A 330 15.95 8.12 -7.44
CA ILE A 330 17.14 8.28 -6.59
C ILE A 330 17.93 9.52 -7.01
N LEU A 331 18.18 9.73 -8.31
CA LEU A 331 18.84 10.90 -8.84
C LEU A 331 18.10 12.20 -8.48
N ASN A 332 16.78 12.15 -8.41
CA ASN A 332 15.92 13.25 -7.99
C ASN A 332 15.78 13.35 -6.45
N HIS A 333 16.65 12.68 -5.67
CA HIS A 333 16.63 12.69 -4.21
C HIS A 333 15.26 12.29 -3.63
N PHE A 334 14.65 11.27 -4.19
CA PHE A 334 13.31 10.78 -3.86
C PHE A 334 12.20 11.85 -3.98
N LYS A 335 12.38 12.81 -4.88
CA LYS A 335 11.30 13.71 -5.29
C LYS A 335 10.65 13.14 -6.54
N ILE A 336 9.46 12.57 -6.37
CA ILE A 336 8.70 12.00 -7.48
C ILE A 336 8.26 13.11 -8.44
N ALA A 337 8.50 12.89 -9.73
CA ALA A 337 7.99 13.76 -10.77
C ALA A 337 6.47 13.56 -10.87
N VAL A 338 5.70 14.62 -10.68
CA VAL A 338 4.24 14.59 -10.80
C VAL A 338 3.84 15.44 -11.99
N SER A 339 3.11 14.88 -12.95
CA SER A 339 2.60 15.62 -14.09
C SER A 339 1.68 16.76 -13.64
N ASP A 340 1.57 17.83 -14.43
CA ASP A 340 0.64 18.92 -14.12
C ASP A 340 -0.80 18.43 -14.10
N ARG A 341 -1.14 17.44 -14.93
CA ARG A 341 -2.44 16.78 -14.94
C ARG A 341 -2.73 16.05 -13.63
N THR A 342 -1.83 15.16 -13.19
CA THR A 342 -1.98 14.45 -11.90
C THR A 342 -2.02 15.41 -10.72
N ARG A 343 -1.28 16.53 -10.79
CA ARG A 343 -1.34 17.59 -9.78
C ARG A 343 -2.69 18.28 -9.77
N ALA A 344 -3.15 18.74 -10.93
CA ALA A 344 -4.45 19.41 -11.07
C ALA A 344 -5.60 18.50 -10.61
N GLN A 345 -5.57 17.21 -10.97
CA GLN A 345 -6.53 16.24 -10.49
C GLN A 345 -6.50 16.07 -8.97
N SER A 346 -5.32 15.87 -8.39
CA SER A 346 -5.19 15.75 -6.94
C SER A 346 -5.71 16.99 -6.21
N ASP A 347 -5.56 18.17 -6.79
CA ASP A 347 -6.04 19.41 -6.21
C ASP A 347 -7.57 19.59 -6.43
N SER A 348 -8.12 19.19 -7.57
CA SER A 348 -9.57 19.14 -7.81
C SER A 348 -10.26 18.21 -6.81
N PHE A 349 -9.75 16.98 -6.64
CA PHE A 349 -10.30 16.04 -5.66
C PHE A 349 -10.22 16.53 -4.22
N LYS A 350 -9.17 17.29 -3.86
CA LYS A 350 -9.11 17.93 -2.53
C LYS A 350 -10.22 18.96 -2.36
N GLN A 351 -10.53 19.72 -3.41
CA GLN A 351 -11.59 20.73 -3.38
C GLN A 351 -12.98 20.08 -3.36
N GLU A 352 -13.24 19.11 -4.22
CA GLU A 352 -14.51 18.38 -4.31
C GLU A 352 -14.87 17.61 -3.04
N ASN A 353 -13.87 17.07 -2.34
CA ASN A 353 -14.07 16.36 -1.07
C ASN A 353 -14.00 17.26 0.17
N ASP A 354 -13.91 18.57 -0.02
CA ASP A 354 -13.84 19.52 1.08
C ASP A 354 -15.18 20.19 1.31
N SER A 355 -16.05 19.50 2.04
CA SER A 355 -17.39 19.99 2.35
C SER A 355 -17.41 21.40 2.99
N VAL A 356 -16.32 21.80 3.66
CA VAL A 356 -16.22 23.15 4.25
C VAL A 356 -15.89 24.19 3.18
N LEU A 357 -15.03 23.89 2.22
CA LEU A 357 -14.78 24.77 1.07
C LEU A 357 -16.00 24.86 0.16
N MET A 358 -16.68 23.75 -0.12
CA MET A 358 -17.92 23.74 -0.86
C MET A 358 -18.97 24.61 -0.15
N PHE A 359 -19.15 24.44 1.17
CA PHE A 359 -20.03 25.28 1.97
C PHE A 359 -19.70 26.77 1.83
N LEU A 360 -18.41 27.11 1.91
CA LEU A 360 -17.97 28.51 1.80
C LEU A 360 -18.17 29.12 0.39
N ASN A 361 -18.08 28.29 -0.66
CA ASN A 361 -18.14 28.76 -2.05
C ASN A 361 -19.54 28.66 -2.67
N GLU A 362 -20.35 27.69 -2.25
CA GLU A 362 -21.56 27.29 -2.98
C GLU A 362 -22.85 27.41 -2.14
N CYS A 363 -22.73 27.61 -0.82
CA CYS A 363 -23.92 27.68 0.03
C CYS A 363 -24.62 29.03 -0.11
N ASP A 364 -25.83 29.05 -0.70
CA ASP A 364 -26.67 30.24 -0.83
C ASP A 364 -27.19 30.76 0.52
N GLY A 365 -27.12 29.93 1.55
CA GLY A 365 -27.54 30.26 2.91
C GLY A 365 -26.57 31.14 3.68
N ILE A 366 -25.39 31.43 3.14
CA ILE A 366 -24.36 32.25 3.81
C ILE A 366 -24.01 33.50 2.96
N LYS A 367 -23.48 34.51 3.64
CA LYS A 367 -22.83 35.67 3.00
C LYS A 367 -21.49 35.89 3.66
N ILE A 368 -20.47 36.15 2.84
CA ILE A 368 -19.12 36.46 3.30
C ILE A 368 -18.83 37.93 3.00
N GLY A 369 -18.35 38.69 3.97
CA GLY A 369 -18.06 40.11 3.80
C GLY A 369 -17.75 40.79 5.12
N GLU A 370 -17.17 42.00 5.01
CA GLU A 370 -16.80 42.83 6.16
C GLU A 370 -18.03 43.25 6.97
N GLY A 371 -17.91 43.26 8.30
CA GLY A 371 -19.00 43.62 9.23
C GLY A 371 -20.01 42.52 9.49
N LEU A 372 -19.99 41.42 8.73
CA LEU A 372 -20.86 40.28 8.94
C LEU A 372 -20.40 39.43 10.14
N ARG A 373 -21.36 38.82 10.81
CA ARG A 373 -21.07 37.94 11.96
C ARG A 373 -22.13 36.86 12.12
N ALA A 374 -21.71 35.68 12.58
CA ALA A 374 -22.60 34.57 12.91
C ALA A 374 -22.11 33.78 14.11
N HIS A 375 -23.03 33.22 14.87
CA HIS A 375 -22.68 32.30 15.99
C HIS A 375 -22.19 30.96 15.44
N SER A 376 -21.27 30.30 16.17
CA SER A 376 -20.72 29.00 15.80
C SER A 376 -21.80 27.94 15.60
N SER A 377 -22.78 27.89 16.50
CA SER A 377 -23.90 26.94 16.41
C SER A 377 -24.77 27.16 15.17
N THR A 378 -25.03 28.43 14.81
CA THR A 378 -25.82 28.80 13.64
C THR A 378 -25.10 28.42 12.32
N LEU A 379 -23.79 28.66 12.27
CA LEU A 379 -22.94 28.23 11.15
C LEU A 379 -22.90 26.72 11.01
N TYR A 380 -22.85 25.99 12.11
CA TYR A 380 -22.83 24.53 12.09
C TYR A 380 -24.16 23.96 11.58
N VAL A 381 -25.29 24.49 12.04
CA VAL A 381 -26.62 24.09 11.53
C VAL A 381 -26.75 24.37 10.02
N ALA A 382 -26.31 25.53 9.57
CA ALA A 382 -26.32 25.86 8.13
C ALA A 382 -25.42 24.90 7.32
N TYR A 383 -24.26 24.53 7.88
CA TYR A 383 -23.37 23.55 7.27
C TYR A 383 -23.96 22.15 7.21
N GLU A 384 -24.65 21.70 8.27
CA GLU A 384 -25.35 20.40 8.27
C GLU A 384 -26.47 20.35 7.23
N HIS A 385 -27.22 21.45 7.05
CA HIS A 385 -28.23 21.57 6.00
C HIS A 385 -27.58 21.49 4.61
N PHE A 386 -26.53 22.29 4.38
CA PHE A 386 -25.80 22.25 3.11
C PHE A 386 -25.27 20.84 2.79
N CYS A 387 -24.67 20.16 3.77
CA CYS A 387 -24.20 18.79 3.56
C CYS A 387 -25.33 17.82 3.23
N ARG A 388 -26.49 17.94 3.88
CA ARG A 388 -27.66 17.10 3.62
C ARG A 388 -28.19 17.30 2.20
N ASP A 389 -28.33 18.58 1.78
CA ASP A 389 -28.86 18.94 0.46
C ASP A 389 -27.93 18.48 -0.67
N ASN A 390 -26.62 18.42 -0.40
CA ASN A 390 -25.61 17.98 -1.36
C ASN A 390 -25.15 16.52 -1.15
N MET A 391 -25.89 15.72 -0.36
CA MET A 391 -25.57 14.31 -0.06
C MET A 391 -24.17 14.10 0.55
N LEU A 392 -23.63 15.13 1.24
CA LEU A 392 -22.33 15.06 1.91
C LEU A 392 -22.50 14.62 3.36
N ILE A 393 -21.45 13.97 3.90
CA ILE A 393 -21.41 13.64 5.33
C ILE A 393 -20.85 14.81 6.12
N PRO A 394 -21.62 15.44 7.03
CA PRO A 394 -21.15 16.59 7.79
C PRO A 394 -20.04 16.21 8.76
N LEU A 395 -19.04 17.06 8.88
CA LEU A 395 -18.04 16.97 9.95
C LEU A 395 -18.70 17.23 11.30
N LYS A 396 -18.10 16.68 12.39
CA LYS A 396 -18.50 17.06 13.75
C LYS A 396 -18.26 18.57 13.97
N GLU A 397 -19.12 19.22 14.74
CA GLU A 397 -19.08 20.67 14.97
C GLU A 397 -17.67 21.21 15.27
N ARG A 398 -16.94 20.57 16.20
CA ARG A 398 -15.57 20.99 16.57
C ARG A 398 -14.61 20.97 15.38
N SER A 399 -14.71 19.96 14.52
CA SER A 399 -13.86 19.81 13.32
C SER A 399 -14.23 20.85 12.27
N PHE A 400 -15.53 21.03 12.00
CA PHE A 400 -16.03 22.07 11.12
C PHE A 400 -15.53 23.46 11.50
N LEU A 401 -15.73 23.88 12.76
CA LEU A 401 -15.31 25.20 13.24
C LEU A 401 -13.78 25.41 13.17
N SER A 402 -13.00 24.35 13.39
CA SER A 402 -11.54 24.39 13.21
C SER A 402 -11.15 24.59 11.76
N MET A 403 -11.80 23.87 10.84
CA MET A 403 -11.54 23.99 9.39
C MET A 403 -12.06 25.34 8.85
N LEU A 404 -13.22 25.79 9.28
CA LEU A 404 -13.77 27.10 8.93
C LEU A 404 -12.81 28.23 9.32
N LYS A 405 -12.21 28.17 10.50
CA LYS A 405 -11.19 29.13 10.96
C LYS A 405 -9.94 29.13 10.07
N THR A 406 -9.53 27.96 9.60
CA THR A 406 -8.32 27.82 8.78
C THR A 406 -8.56 28.24 7.35
N LYS A 407 -9.61 27.72 6.72
CA LYS A 407 -9.94 27.92 5.30
C LYS A 407 -10.60 29.28 5.02
N GLY A 408 -11.42 29.74 5.94
CA GLY A 408 -12.08 31.06 5.84
C GLY A 408 -11.13 32.24 6.03
N ARG A 409 -9.88 32.01 6.50
CA ARG A 409 -8.92 33.10 6.74
C ARG A 409 -8.67 33.96 5.49
N ASN A 410 -8.50 33.34 4.34
CA ASN A 410 -8.26 34.03 3.06
C ASN A 410 -9.51 34.78 2.55
N LEU A 411 -10.69 34.43 3.05
CA LEU A 411 -11.97 35.04 2.76
C LEU A 411 -12.35 36.13 3.79
N GLY A 412 -11.43 36.46 4.71
CA GLY A 412 -11.67 37.44 5.77
C GLY A 412 -12.44 36.93 6.99
N ILE A 413 -12.71 35.60 7.04
CA ILE A 413 -13.45 35.00 8.15
C ILE A 413 -12.50 34.78 9.34
N LYS A 414 -12.89 35.33 10.51
CA LYS A 414 -12.08 35.27 11.74
C LYS A 414 -12.92 34.74 12.91
N GLY A 415 -12.45 33.71 13.60
CA GLY A 415 -13.06 33.26 14.84
C GLY A 415 -12.93 34.30 15.94
N HIS A 416 -14.00 34.54 16.68
CA HIS A 416 -14.03 35.48 17.83
C HIS A 416 -14.09 34.69 19.14
N THR A 417 -13.22 35.02 20.06
CA THR A 417 -13.07 34.29 21.33
C THR A 417 -14.08 34.72 22.40
N GLU A 418 -14.56 35.96 22.33
CA GLU A 418 -15.55 36.47 23.26
C GLU A 418 -16.97 36.29 22.73
N PRO A 419 -17.95 36.01 23.61
CA PRO A 419 -19.34 35.95 23.21
C PRO A 419 -19.86 37.34 22.81
N PHE A 420 -20.59 37.43 21.70
CA PHE A 420 -21.25 38.62 21.21
C PHE A 420 -22.75 38.40 21.02
N GLU A 421 -23.52 39.50 21.02
CA GLU A 421 -24.96 39.44 20.84
C GLU A 421 -25.31 39.53 19.34
N LEU A 422 -26.25 38.68 18.92
CA LEU A 422 -26.90 38.75 17.63
C LEU A 422 -28.42 38.82 17.84
N HIS A 423 -29.06 39.75 17.12
CA HIS A 423 -30.51 39.84 17.01
C HIS A 423 -30.94 38.96 15.84
N THR A 424 -31.77 37.99 16.10
CA THR A 424 -32.38 37.12 15.07
C THR A 424 -33.91 37.29 15.15
N SER A 425 -34.63 36.77 14.18
CA SER A 425 -36.09 36.72 14.17
C SER A 425 -36.69 36.04 15.43
N TYR A 426 -35.89 35.30 16.19
CA TYR A 426 -36.28 34.54 17.42
C TYR A 426 -35.82 35.21 18.73
N GLY A 427 -35.22 36.40 18.65
CA GLY A 427 -34.73 37.11 19.82
C GLY A 427 -33.22 37.35 19.82
N THR A 428 -32.71 37.86 20.95
CA THR A 428 -31.28 38.18 21.12
C THR A 428 -30.61 37.03 21.84
N LYS A 429 -29.53 36.50 21.22
CA LYS A 429 -28.70 35.45 21.79
C LYS A 429 -27.24 35.92 21.90
N ARG A 430 -26.60 35.62 23.01
CA ARG A 430 -25.17 35.87 23.23
C ARG A 430 -24.37 34.56 23.20
N ALA A 431 -23.50 34.42 22.18
CA ALA A 431 -22.64 33.22 22.02
C ALA A 431 -21.36 33.57 21.26
N ARG A 432 -20.38 32.62 21.28
CA ARG A 432 -19.18 32.73 20.45
C ARG A 432 -19.48 32.46 18.98
N GLY A 433 -18.65 33.01 18.11
CA GLY A 433 -18.86 32.83 16.66
C GLY A 433 -17.72 33.35 15.82
N PHE A 434 -18.06 33.77 14.61
CA PHE A 434 -17.13 34.22 13.60
C PHE A 434 -17.56 35.59 13.06
N PHE A 435 -16.57 36.42 12.72
CA PHE A 435 -16.71 37.62 11.95
C PHE A 435 -16.34 37.38 10.48
N GLY A 436 -16.89 38.19 9.57
CA GLY A 436 -16.66 38.07 8.13
C GLY A 436 -17.61 37.10 7.44
N ILE A 437 -18.59 36.55 8.14
CA ILE A 437 -19.59 35.62 7.60
C ILE A 437 -20.93 35.79 8.34
N SER A 438 -22.02 35.67 7.63
CA SER A 438 -23.38 35.61 8.21
C SER A 438 -24.20 34.48 7.60
N VAL A 439 -25.21 34.04 8.32
CA VAL A 439 -26.17 33.01 7.87
C VAL A 439 -27.53 33.68 7.66
N ASN A 440 -28.22 33.29 6.61
CA ASN A 440 -29.59 33.73 6.34
C ASN A 440 -30.54 32.95 7.24
N ASP A 441 -31.35 33.66 8.07
CA ASP A 441 -32.31 33.05 8.99
C ASP A 441 -33.29 32.11 8.28
N ASN A 442 -33.71 32.45 7.06
CA ASN A 442 -34.63 31.61 6.26
C ASN A 442 -34.00 30.29 5.84
N TYR A 443 -32.68 30.22 5.65
CA TYR A 443 -31.98 29.00 5.25
C TYR A 443 -31.98 27.92 6.35
N ILE A 444 -32.00 28.35 7.61
CA ILE A 444 -32.00 27.45 8.77
C ILE A 444 -33.41 26.92 9.09
N ASN A 445 -34.45 27.64 8.65
CA ASN A 445 -35.85 27.43 9.07
C ASN A 445 -36.68 26.56 8.12
N ILE A 446 -36.10 26.01 7.06
CA ILE A 446 -36.83 25.28 6.01
C ILE A 446 -37.28 23.87 6.41
N ASN A 447 -36.83 23.36 7.58
CA ASN A 447 -37.24 22.01 8.02
C ASN A 447 -37.20 21.84 9.56
N PHE A 448 -38.21 22.34 10.24
CA PHE A 448 -38.69 21.85 11.53
C PHE A 448 -40.14 21.44 11.43
#